data_1a691d39a4fc14a2c9c24da76a70a8f5
#
_entry.id   1a691d39a4fc14a2c9c24da76a70a8f5
#
_cell.length_a   1.000
_cell.length_b   1.000
_cell.length_c   1.000
_cell.angle_alpha   90.00
_cell.angle_beta   90.00
_cell.angle_gamma   90.00
#
_symmetry.space_group_name_H-M   'P 1'
#
loop_
_entity.id
_entity.type
_entity.pdbx_description
1 polymer ?
#
loop_
_entity_poly.entity_id
_entity_poly.type
_entity_poly.pdbx_seq_one_letter_code
_entity_poly.pdbx_strand_id
1 'polypeptide(L)'
;VEMTYQFPLTFKIDVQEYGILGYLQKDSKYYPILTSGEYVKNEVAADALPEERMDVTFSDAGLIKEFVQQLKNVPDSVKKSIRKVDLTPSKVTEDLVTITMSDEHQILVPISHIAKKLPYYEGIHPQLEVPSVVDMEAGIFSYAQGTENEVIHEASNDAQDTESSAQHAEQSTEHSAQSQAEKPEISENN
;
A
#
# COMPACT_ATOMS: atom_id res chain seq x y z
N VAL A 1 -5.06 33.88 -2.53
CA VAL A 1 -5.34 35.15 -3.23
C VAL A 1 -4.12 36.04 -3.07
N GLU A 2 -3.45 36.35 -4.18
CA GLU A 2 -2.34 37.31 -4.19
C GLU A 2 -2.87 38.66 -4.67
N MET A 3 -2.48 39.74 -3.97
CA MET A 3 -2.80 41.10 -4.34
C MET A 3 -1.52 41.84 -4.68
N THR A 4 -1.43 42.38 -5.90
CA THR A 4 -0.30 43.19 -6.36
C THR A 4 -0.79 44.60 -6.69
N TYR A 5 -0.10 45.60 -6.14
CA TYR A 5 -0.35 47.01 -6.45
C TYR A 5 0.45 47.42 -7.67
N GLN A 6 -0.24 47.94 -8.69
CA GLN A 6 0.39 48.61 -9.82
C GLN A 6 -0.01 50.08 -9.83
N PHE A 7 1.00 50.96 -9.84
CA PHE A 7 0.76 52.42 -9.96
C PHE A 7 0.36 52.75 -11.42
N PRO A 8 -0.68 53.60 -11.66
CA PRO A 8 -1.27 54.58 -10.73
C PRO A 8 -2.53 54.14 -9.95
N LEU A 9 -2.94 53.01 -9.69
CA LEU A 9 -4.10 52.60 -8.87
C LEU A 9 -4.86 51.42 -9.51
N THR A 10 -4.11 50.43 -10.04
CA THR A 10 -4.71 49.19 -10.53
C THR A 10 -4.48 48.10 -9.50
N PHE A 11 -5.53 47.40 -9.08
CA PHE A 11 -5.46 46.20 -8.27
C PHE A 11 -5.57 44.99 -9.19
N LYS A 12 -4.56 44.12 -9.19
CA LYS A 12 -4.63 42.83 -9.82
C LYS A 12 -4.92 41.79 -8.74
N ILE A 13 -6.03 41.06 -8.88
CA ILE A 13 -6.41 39.97 -7.98
C ILE A 13 -6.26 38.68 -8.78
N ASP A 14 -5.28 37.86 -8.43
CA ASP A 14 -5.13 36.51 -8.98
C ASP A 14 -5.85 35.54 -8.04
N VAL A 15 -6.87 34.86 -8.55
CA VAL A 15 -7.67 33.87 -7.80
C VAL A 15 -7.32 32.49 -8.30
N GLN A 16 -6.85 31.64 -7.41
CA GLN A 16 -6.67 30.23 -7.69
C GLN A 16 -7.81 29.45 -7.05
N GLU A 17 -8.59 28.77 -7.86
CA GLU A 17 -9.64 27.87 -7.38
C GLU A 17 -9.08 26.46 -7.24
N TYR A 18 -9.45 25.77 -6.14
CA TYR A 18 -9.14 24.37 -5.93
C TYR A 18 -10.32 23.52 -6.42
N GLY A 19 -10.04 22.55 -7.30
CA GLY A 19 -11.02 21.59 -7.76
C GLY A 19 -11.42 20.59 -6.65
N ILE A 20 -12.57 19.95 -6.81
CA ILE A 20 -12.99 18.83 -5.96
C ILE A 20 -12.24 17.58 -6.40
N LEU A 21 -11.57 16.91 -5.47
CA LEU A 21 -10.84 15.66 -5.69
C LEU A 21 -11.71 14.43 -5.35
N GLY A 22 -12.52 14.53 -4.30
CA GLY A 22 -13.36 13.46 -3.79
C GLY A 22 -14.27 13.98 -2.69
N TYR A 23 -14.88 13.09 -1.93
CA TYR A 23 -15.83 13.43 -0.89
C TYR A 23 -15.49 12.69 0.40
N LEU A 24 -15.44 13.41 1.52
CA LEU A 24 -15.41 12.83 2.86
C LEU A 24 -16.81 12.33 3.18
N GLN A 25 -16.95 11.03 3.39
CA GLN A 25 -18.17 10.39 3.85
C GLN A 25 -18.14 10.29 5.38
N LYS A 26 -19.03 11.03 6.05
CA LYS A 26 -19.16 11.02 7.51
C LYS A 26 -20.64 11.11 7.90
N ASP A 27 -21.08 10.22 8.79
CA ASP A 27 -22.45 10.22 9.34
C ASP A 27 -23.54 10.27 8.23
N SER A 28 -23.34 9.50 7.14
CA SER A 28 -24.20 9.49 5.94
C SER A 28 -24.29 10.83 5.19
N LYS A 29 -23.33 11.73 5.42
CA LYS A 29 -23.20 13.01 4.75
C LYS A 29 -21.90 13.05 3.97
N TYR A 30 -21.86 13.90 2.94
CA TYR A 30 -20.73 14.04 2.05
C TYR A 30 -20.20 15.47 2.05
N TYR A 31 -18.90 15.61 2.19
CA TYR A 31 -18.22 16.91 2.25
C TYR A 31 -17.12 16.94 1.18
N PRO A 32 -17.13 17.91 0.24
CA PRO A 32 -16.12 17.97 -0.82
C PRO A 32 -14.71 18.10 -0.26
N ILE A 33 -13.82 17.23 -0.71
CA ILE A 33 -12.36 17.34 -0.46
C ILE A 33 -11.75 18.05 -1.66
N LEU A 34 -11.03 19.14 -1.38
CA LEU A 34 -10.39 19.97 -2.39
C LEU A 34 -8.98 19.44 -2.73
N THR A 35 -8.49 19.80 -3.91
CA THR A 35 -7.11 19.50 -4.33
C THR A 35 -6.04 20.20 -3.46
N SER A 36 -6.44 21.10 -2.55
CA SER A 36 -5.58 21.66 -1.48
C SER A 36 -5.33 20.67 -0.34
N GLY A 37 -6.17 19.64 -0.19
CA GLY A 37 -6.19 18.73 0.96
C GLY A 37 -7.10 19.20 2.11
N GLU A 38 -7.87 20.25 1.91
CA GLU A 38 -8.90 20.69 2.84
C GLU A 38 -10.27 20.18 2.37
N TYR A 39 -11.20 20.01 3.31
CA TYR A 39 -12.59 19.70 2.94
C TYR A 39 -13.53 20.86 3.29
N VAL A 40 -14.56 21.00 2.48
CA VAL A 40 -15.58 22.05 2.64
C VAL A 40 -16.59 21.59 3.67
N LYS A 41 -16.90 22.44 4.67
CA LYS A 41 -17.84 22.10 5.76
C LYS A 41 -19.31 22.06 5.34
N ASN A 42 -19.63 22.54 4.13
CA ASN A 42 -20.98 22.46 3.59
C ASN A 42 -21.21 21.07 2.99
N GLU A 43 -22.23 20.39 3.48
CA GLU A 43 -22.61 19.07 2.97
C GLU A 43 -23.19 19.17 1.56
N VAL A 44 -22.96 18.11 0.78
CA VAL A 44 -23.58 17.90 -0.52
C VAL A 44 -24.64 16.82 -0.39
N ALA A 45 -25.82 17.07 -0.93
CA ALA A 45 -26.90 16.10 -0.94
C ALA A 45 -26.52 14.87 -1.78
N ALA A 46 -26.95 13.67 -1.38
CA ALA A 46 -26.55 12.42 -2.02
C ALA A 46 -26.97 12.33 -3.50
N ASP A 47 -28.08 12.98 -3.86
CA ASP A 47 -28.61 13.06 -5.23
C ASP A 47 -27.84 14.04 -6.13
N ALA A 48 -27.04 14.93 -5.52
CA ALA A 48 -26.17 15.87 -6.24
C ALA A 48 -24.74 15.38 -6.43
N LEU A 49 -24.41 14.18 -5.93
CA LEU A 49 -23.07 13.62 -6.04
C LEU A 49 -22.82 13.04 -7.45
N PRO A 50 -21.61 13.19 -8.01
CA PRO A 50 -21.23 12.49 -9.22
C PRO A 50 -21.30 10.97 -9.03
N GLU A 51 -21.69 10.24 -10.07
CA GLU A 51 -21.70 8.77 -10.05
C GLU A 51 -20.30 8.20 -9.91
N GLU A 52 -19.36 8.75 -10.69
CA GLU A 52 -17.94 8.38 -10.58
C GLU A 52 -17.23 9.36 -9.64
N ARG A 53 -17.13 8.99 -8.38
CA ARG A 53 -16.45 9.79 -7.36
C ARG A 53 -15.55 8.92 -6.49
N MET A 54 -14.68 9.57 -5.75
CA MET A 54 -13.87 8.96 -4.71
C MET A 54 -14.47 9.32 -3.34
N ASP A 55 -14.86 8.34 -2.57
CA ASP A 55 -15.35 8.50 -1.20
C ASP A 55 -14.24 8.18 -0.19
N VAL A 56 -13.96 9.08 0.75
CA VAL A 56 -12.98 8.92 1.83
C VAL A 56 -13.73 8.79 3.14
N THR A 57 -13.45 7.74 3.94
CA THR A 57 -14.22 7.46 5.17
C THR A 57 -13.55 7.92 6.46
N PHE A 58 -12.30 8.32 6.41
CA PHE A 58 -11.59 8.86 7.58
C PHE A 58 -11.62 10.39 7.59
N SER A 59 -11.75 10.98 8.80
CA SER A 59 -11.98 12.42 8.97
C SER A 59 -10.82 13.18 9.61
N ASP A 60 -9.67 12.54 9.82
CA ASP A 60 -8.49 13.24 10.30
C ASP A 60 -7.96 14.18 9.22
N ALA A 61 -7.91 15.47 9.53
CA ALA A 61 -7.53 16.51 8.57
C ALA A 61 -6.05 16.43 8.14
N GLY A 62 -5.18 15.91 9.01
CA GLY A 62 -3.77 15.70 8.70
C GLY A 62 -3.59 14.58 7.69
N LEU A 63 -4.25 13.43 7.93
CA LEU A 63 -4.22 12.29 7.02
C LEU A 63 -4.88 12.61 5.67
N ILE A 64 -6.00 13.34 5.66
CA ILE A 64 -6.64 13.78 4.40
C ILE A 64 -5.67 14.65 3.60
N LYS A 65 -5.03 15.61 4.25
CA LYS A 65 -4.08 16.51 3.58
C LYS A 65 -2.89 15.76 3.03
N GLU A 66 -2.32 14.83 3.80
CA GLU A 66 -1.22 13.99 3.36
C GLU A 66 -1.63 13.09 2.18
N PHE A 67 -2.77 12.42 2.29
CA PHE A 67 -3.34 11.60 1.21
C PHE A 67 -3.47 12.39 -0.11
N VAL A 68 -4.05 13.58 -0.06
CA VAL A 68 -4.19 14.45 -1.24
C VAL A 68 -2.82 14.86 -1.81
N GLN A 69 -1.83 15.14 -0.96
CA GLN A 69 -0.49 15.48 -1.42
C GLN A 69 0.20 14.31 -2.11
N GLN A 70 0.09 13.11 -1.56
CA GLN A 70 0.64 11.89 -2.15
C GLN A 70 0.01 11.57 -3.50
N LEU A 71 -1.31 11.76 -3.64
CA LEU A 71 -2.03 11.55 -4.91
C LEU A 71 -1.56 12.45 -6.05
N LYS A 72 -0.93 13.61 -5.79
CA LYS A 72 -0.44 14.50 -6.86
C LYS A 72 0.55 13.82 -7.80
N ASN A 73 1.30 12.85 -7.29
CA ASN A 73 2.33 12.12 -8.05
C ASN A 73 1.83 10.77 -8.61
N VAL A 74 0.55 10.45 -8.44
CA VAL A 74 -0.08 9.24 -8.98
C VAL A 74 -0.62 9.56 -10.39
N PRO A 75 -0.50 8.64 -11.37
CA PRO A 75 -1.09 8.82 -12.70
C PRO A 75 -2.59 9.09 -12.67
N ASP A 76 -3.08 9.92 -13.58
CA ASP A 76 -4.50 10.29 -13.62
C ASP A 76 -5.43 9.10 -13.93
N SER A 77 -4.95 8.12 -14.70
CA SER A 77 -5.62 6.85 -14.96
C SER A 77 -5.97 6.13 -13.66
N VAL A 78 -4.96 5.96 -12.77
CA VAL A 78 -5.14 5.30 -11.47
C VAL A 78 -6.04 6.12 -10.55
N LYS A 79 -5.82 7.45 -10.47
CA LYS A 79 -6.68 8.33 -9.64
C LYS A 79 -8.16 8.25 -10.01
N LYS A 80 -8.48 8.23 -11.30
CA LYS A 80 -9.86 8.14 -11.80
C LYS A 80 -10.52 6.80 -11.50
N SER A 81 -9.74 5.74 -11.33
CA SER A 81 -10.25 4.42 -10.97
C SER A 81 -10.55 4.26 -9.47
N ILE A 82 -10.07 5.16 -8.61
CA ILE A 82 -10.35 5.09 -7.18
C ILE A 82 -11.83 5.39 -6.92
N ARG A 83 -12.50 4.51 -6.14
CA ARG A 83 -13.90 4.69 -5.74
C ARG A 83 -14.05 4.92 -4.25
N LYS A 84 -13.27 4.24 -3.43
CA LYS A 84 -13.37 4.37 -1.98
C LYS A 84 -12.00 4.27 -1.33
N VAL A 85 -11.81 4.99 -0.23
CA VAL A 85 -10.58 4.96 0.58
C VAL A 85 -10.97 4.85 2.04
N ASP A 86 -10.67 3.72 2.63
CA ASP A 86 -10.93 3.41 4.04
C ASP A 86 -9.60 3.41 4.82
N LEU A 87 -9.58 4.02 6.01
CA LEU A 87 -8.44 3.89 6.92
C LEU A 87 -8.53 2.53 7.63
N THR A 88 -7.53 1.67 7.41
CA THR A 88 -7.49 0.29 7.91
C THR A 88 -6.13 0.01 8.54
N PRO A 89 -5.81 0.65 9.69
CA PRO A 89 -4.50 0.53 10.31
C PRO A 89 -4.19 -0.92 10.68
N SER A 90 -2.94 -1.33 10.44
CA SER A 90 -2.41 -2.61 10.90
C SER A 90 -1.68 -2.46 12.25
N LYS A 91 -1.14 -3.55 12.78
CA LYS A 91 -0.34 -3.52 14.02
C LYS A 91 0.98 -2.75 13.87
N VAL A 92 1.45 -2.57 12.63
CA VAL A 92 2.76 -1.98 12.32
C VAL A 92 2.67 -0.70 11.51
N THR A 93 1.49 -0.41 10.90
CA THR A 93 1.28 0.73 10.00
C THR A 93 -0.01 1.45 10.38
N GLU A 94 0.11 2.60 11.05
CA GLU A 94 -1.03 3.37 11.53
C GLU A 94 -1.78 4.11 10.41
N ASP A 95 -1.07 4.49 9.35
CA ASP A 95 -1.58 5.22 8.19
C ASP A 95 -1.96 4.30 7.00
N LEU A 96 -2.15 2.98 7.26
CA LEU A 96 -2.57 2.04 6.24
C LEU A 96 -3.99 2.33 5.77
N VAL A 97 -4.18 2.39 4.46
CA VAL A 97 -5.49 2.54 3.84
C VAL A 97 -5.78 1.39 2.90
N THR A 98 -7.06 1.03 2.80
CA THR A 98 -7.60 0.17 1.75
C THR A 98 -8.25 1.05 0.69
N ILE A 99 -7.73 1.01 -0.52
CA ILE A 99 -8.25 1.72 -1.69
C ILE A 99 -9.04 0.72 -2.53
N THR A 100 -10.35 0.95 -2.69
CA THR A 100 -11.21 0.18 -3.59
C THR A 100 -11.25 0.86 -4.94
N MET A 101 -10.94 0.10 -5.99
CA MET A 101 -10.90 0.55 -7.38
C MET A 101 -12.26 0.33 -8.08
N SER A 102 -12.44 0.89 -9.26
CA SER A 102 -13.69 0.79 -10.06
C SER A 102 -14.01 -0.62 -10.54
N ASP A 103 -13.03 -1.49 -10.59
CA ASP A 103 -13.09 -2.90 -10.97
C ASP A 103 -13.11 -3.86 -9.77
N GLU A 104 -13.42 -3.32 -8.58
CA GLU A 104 -13.52 -4.05 -7.31
C GLU A 104 -12.19 -4.55 -6.74
N HIS A 105 -11.05 -4.32 -7.40
CA HIS A 105 -9.75 -4.59 -6.78
C HIS A 105 -9.53 -3.70 -5.56
N GLN A 106 -8.84 -4.26 -4.56
CA GLN A 106 -8.47 -3.55 -3.34
C GLN A 106 -6.94 -3.38 -3.28
N ILE A 107 -6.49 -2.22 -2.88
CA ILE A 107 -5.07 -1.91 -2.70
C ILE A 107 -4.83 -1.51 -1.26
N LEU A 108 -3.98 -2.26 -0.56
CA LEU A 108 -3.51 -1.94 0.79
C LEU A 108 -2.19 -1.16 0.66
N VAL A 109 -2.18 0.09 1.10
CA VAL A 109 -0.99 0.94 0.98
C VAL A 109 -0.95 1.96 2.11
N PRO A 110 0.23 2.22 2.75
CA PRO A 110 0.39 3.34 3.67
C PRO A 110 0.20 4.67 2.94
N ILE A 111 -0.51 5.63 3.54
CA ILE A 111 -0.71 6.98 2.97
C ILE A 111 0.65 7.59 2.60
N SER A 112 1.62 7.51 3.49
CA SER A 112 2.98 8.01 3.30
C SER A 112 3.73 7.43 2.08
N HIS A 113 3.27 6.28 1.57
CA HIS A 113 3.90 5.57 0.44
C HIS A 113 3.07 5.58 -0.85
N ILE A 114 1.91 6.20 -0.88
CA ILE A 114 1.01 6.23 -2.05
C ILE A 114 1.72 6.75 -3.31
N ALA A 115 2.41 7.88 -3.22
CA ALA A 115 3.12 8.48 -4.36
C ALA A 115 4.17 7.54 -4.98
N LYS A 116 4.78 6.68 -4.16
CA LYS A 116 5.85 5.75 -4.57
C LYS A 116 5.29 4.42 -5.07
N LYS A 117 4.29 3.86 -4.39
CA LYS A 117 3.84 2.49 -4.61
C LYS A 117 2.62 2.39 -5.52
N LEU A 118 1.63 3.28 -5.38
CA LEU A 118 0.39 3.21 -6.14
C LEU A 118 0.57 3.28 -7.67
N PRO A 119 1.56 4.00 -8.25
CA PRO A 119 1.81 3.97 -9.69
C PRO A 119 2.12 2.57 -10.26
N TYR A 120 2.66 1.66 -9.46
CA TYR A 120 2.91 0.28 -9.92
C TYR A 120 1.63 -0.49 -10.26
N TYR A 121 0.48 -0.04 -9.75
CA TYR A 121 -0.81 -0.66 -10.06
C TYR A 121 -1.11 -0.71 -11.55
N GLU A 122 -0.71 0.28 -12.35
CA GLU A 122 -0.90 0.25 -13.81
C GLU A 122 -0.23 -0.97 -14.47
N GLY A 123 0.93 -1.38 -13.98
CA GLY A 123 1.63 -2.57 -14.49
C GLY A 123 1.11 -3.89 -13.96
N ILE A 124 0.47 -3.88 -12.79
CA ILE A 124 -0.05 -5.08 -12.13
C ILE A 124 -1.48 -5.39 -12.60
N HIS A 125 -2.32 -4.36 -12.72
CA HIS A 125 -3.73 -4.47 -13.06
C HIS A 125 -4.05 -5.39 -14.25
N PRO A 126 -3.33 -5.35 -15.40
CA PRO A 126 -3.62 -6.25 -16.52
C PRO A 126 -3.38 -7.75 -16.25
N GLN A 127 -2.73 -8.08 -15.14
CA GLN A 127 -2.41 -9.46 -14.75
C GLN A 127 -3.42 -10.02 -13.72
N LEU A 128 -4.33 -9.19 -13.23
CA LEU A 128 -5.35 -9.59 -12.27
C LEU A 128 -6.59 -10.10 -13.01
N GLU A 129 -6.92 -11.37 -12.84
CA GLU A 129 -8.04 -12.04 -13.55
C GLU A 129 -9.38 -11.95 -12.81
N VAL A 130 -9.35 -11.74 -11.47
CA VAL A 130 -10.51 -11.69 -10.57
C VAL A 130 -10.33 -10.52 -9.60
N PRO A 131 -11.40 -10.07 -8.93
CA PRO A 131 -11.24 -9.12 -7.84
C PRO A 131 -10.18 -9.60 -6.85
N SER A 132 -9.12 -8.84 -6.73
CA SER A 132 -7.90 -9.19 -6.00
C SER A 132 -7.55 -8.12 -4.98
N VAL A 133 -6.79 -8.52 -3.98
CA VAL A 133 -6.09 -7.59 -3.08
C VAL A 133 -4.65 -7.44 -3.56
N VAL A 134 -4.21 -6.20 -3.73
CA VAL A 134 -2.81 -5.85 -3.98
C VAL A 134 -2.25 -5.24 -2.71
N ASP A 135 -1.48 -6.03 -1.97
CA ASP A 135 -0.85 -5.60 -0.73
C ASP A 135 0.47 -4.89 -1.03
N MET A 136 0.50 -3.61 -0.69
CA MET A 136 1.66 -2.74 -0.83
C MET A 136 2.18 -2.24 0.54
N GLU A 137 1.80 -2.87 1.66
CA GLU A 137 2.25 -2.45 2.99
C GLU A 137 3.77 -2.61 3.13
N ALA A 138 4.29 -3.81 3.10
CA ALA A 138 5.72 -4.10 3.20
C ALA A 138 6.39 -4.26 1.84
N GLY A 139 5.82 -5.08 0.95
CA GLY A 139 6.25 -5.35 -0.41
C GLY A 139 5.21 -4.93 -1.44
N ILE A 140 5.12 -5.68 -2.55
CA ILE A 140 4.02 -5.63 -3.51
C ILE A 140 3.65 -7.08 -3.81
N PHE A 141 2.49 -7.50 -3.33
CA PHE A 141 1.96 -8.85 -3.48
C PHE A 141 0.51 -8.75 -3.98
N SER A 142 0.04 -9.73 -4.73
CA SER A 142 -1.36 -9.79 -5.15
C SER A 142 -1.93 -11.18 -4.90
N TYR A 143 -3.17 -11.24 -4.41
CA TYR A 143 -3.91 -12.48 -4.17
C TYR A 143 -5.41 -12.25 -4.41
N ALA A 144 -6.15 -13.32 -4.72
CA ALA A 144 -7.59 -13.24 -4.90
C ALA A 144 -8.28 -12.87 -3.58
N GLN A 145 -9.33 -12.06 -3.65
CA GLN A 145 -10.12 -11.70 -2.44
C GLN A 145 -10.68 -12.96 -1.78
N GLY A 146 -10.53 -13.05 -0.46
CA GLY A 146 -11.00 -14.20 0.34
C GLY A 146 -9.99 -15.33 0.53
N THR A 147 -8.78 -15.25 -0.04
CA THR A 147 -7.72 -16.27 0.12
C THR A 147 -6.65 -15.87 1.15
N GLU A 148 -6.86 -14.79 1.89
CA GLU A 148 -5.89 -14.18 2.81
C GLU A 148 -5.32 -15.12 3.89
N ASN A 149 -6.03 -16.22 4.20
CA ASN A 149 -5.61 -17.19 5.22
C ASN A 149 -4.81 -18.40 4.68
N GLU A 150 -4.75 -18.62 3.36
CA GLU A 150 -4.06 -19.78 2.80
C GLU A 150 -2.56 -19.53 2.56
N VAL A 151 -2.18 -18.30 2.23
CA VAL A 151 -0.78 -17.97 1.88
C VAL A 151 0.15 -17.94 3.10
N ILE A 152 -0.38 -17.65 4.29
CA ILE A 152 0.45 -17.58 5.52
C ILE A 152 0.91 -18.96 5.98
N HIS A 153 0.19 -20.05 5.65
CA HIS A 153 0.54 -21.40 6.06
C HIS A 153 1.58 -22.08 5.15
N GLU A 154 1.59 -21.79 3.86
CA GLU A 154 2.58 -22.39 2.94
C GLU A 154 3.97 -21.75 3.07
N ALA A 155 4.07 -20.43 3.30
CA ALA A 155 5.34 -19.77 3.52
C ALA A 155 6.04 -20.18 4.85
N SER A 156 5.27 -20.67 5.84
CA SER A 156 5.83 -21.12 7.12
C SER A 156 6.38 -22.56 7.07
N ASN A 157 5.88 -23.38 6.16
CA ASN A 157 6.33 -24.78 6.05
C ASN A 157 7.61 -24.92 5.21
N ASP A 158 7.80 -24.09 4.18
CA ASP A 158 9.04 -24.10 3.38
C ASP A 158 10.28 -23.60 4.15
N ALA A 159 10.08 -22.74 5.17
CA ALA A 159 11.18 -22.26 6.00
C ALA A 159 11.66 -23.30 7.03
N GLN A 160 10.82 -24.27 7.43
CA GLN A 160 11.19 -25.31 8.39
C GLN A 160 11.90 -26.51 7.74
N ASP A 161 11.58 -26.84 6.50
CA ASP A 161 12.20 -27.98 5.79
C ASP A 161 13.64 -27.66 5.33
N THR A 162 13.99 -26.40 5.13
CA THR A 162 15.38 -26.01 4.78
C THR A 162 16.35 -26.04 5.96
N GLU A 163 15.90 -25.77 7.19
CA GLU A 163 16.77 -25.87 8.37
C GLU A 163 17.01 -27.34 8.77
N SER A 164 16.05 -28.24 8.59
CA SER A 164 16.23 -29.67 8.87
C SER A 164 17.22 -30.36 7.94
N SER A 165 17.31 -29.92 6.68
CA SER A 165 18.27 -30.47 5.70
C SER A 165 19.72 -30.01 5.93
N ALA A 166 19.91 -28.82 6.51
CA ALA A 166 21.25 -28.30 6.82
C ALA A 166 21.88 -28.99 8.04
N GLN A 167 21.09 -29.34 9.05
CA GLN A 167 21.59 -30.03 10.24
C GLN A 167 21.99 -31.51 9.99
N HIS A 168 21.37 -32.15 8.96
CA HIS A 168 21.72 -33.54 8.63
C HIS A 168 22.98 -33.64 7.76
N ALA A 169 23.37 -32.58 7.06
CA ALA A 169 24.59 -32.54 6.25
C ALA A 169 25.86 -32.34 7.12
N GLU A 170 25.77 -31.61 8.22
CA GLU A 170 26.93 -31.41 9.12
C GLU A 170 27.26 -32.66 9.95
N GLN A 171 26.28 -33.47 10.34
CA GLN A 171 26.53 -34.72 11.10
C GLN A 171 27.15 -35.85 10.28
N SER A 172 27.00 -35.83 8.94
CA SER A 172 27.57 -36.85 8.06
C SER A 172 29.04 -36.63 7.74
N THR A 173 29.56 -35.44 7.90
CA THR A 173 30.97 -35.10 7.63
C THR A 173 31.88 -35.34 8.82
N GLU A 174 31.39 -35.25 10.06
CA GLU A 174 32.22 -35.54 11.25
C GLU A 174 32.51 -37.04 11.46
N HIS A 175 31.62 -37.92 11.00
CA HIS A 175 31.81 -39.39 11.18
C HIS A 175 32.82 -40.00 10.18
N SER A 176 33.14 -39.32 9.09
CA SER A 176 34.12 -39.78 8.09
C SER A 176 35.57 -39.36 8.41
N ALA A 177 35.77 -38.41 9.33
CA ALA A 177 37.10 -37.93 9.68
C ALA A 177 37.79 -38.72 10.82
N GLN A 178 37.04 -39.54 11.58
CA GLN A 178 37.56 -40.29 12.72
C GLN A 178 38.00 -41.73 12.41
N SER A 179 37.83 -42.24 11.19
CA SER A 179 38.14 -43.64 10.83
C SER A 179 39.48 -43.84 10.12
N GLN A 180 40.35 -42.83 10.02
CA GLN A 180 41.63 -42.95 9.29
C GLN A 180 42.91 -42.74 10.15
N ALA A 181 42.84 -42.82 11.46
CA ALA A 181 43.98 -42.63 12.33
C ALA A 181 44.19 -43.82 13.29
N GLU A 182 44.25 -45.04 12.78
CA GLU A 182 44.78 -46.17 13.57
C GLU A 182 45.49 -47.16 12.65
N LYS A 183 46.81 -46.98 12.50
CA LYS A 183 47.72 -47.92 11.88
C LYS A 183 48.58 -48.58 13.00
N PRO A 184 48.54 -49.90 13.20
CA PRO A 184 49.31 -50.53 14.22
C PRO A 184 50.78 -50.61 13.83
N GLU A 185 51.66 -50.20 14.75
CA GLU A 185 53.07 -50.48 14.70
C GLU A 185 53.33 -52.02 14.89
N ILE A 186 54.04 -52.56 13.97
CA ILE A 186 54.59 -53.92 14.11
C ILE A 186 55.94 -53.78 14.75
N SER A 187 56.06 -54.35 15.94
CA SER A 187 57.30 -54.57 16.67
C SER A 187 58.09 -55.68 16.01
N GLU A 188 59.29 -55.42 15.49
CA GLU A 188 60.33 -56.41 15.26
C GLU A 188 61.20 -56.52 16.48
N ASN A 189 61.26 -57.75 17.01
CA ASN A 189 62.24 -58.16 18.00
C ASN A 189 63.00 -59.35 17.44
N ASN A 190 64.26 -59.22 17.17
CA ASN A 190 65.46 -60.05 17.42
C ASN A 190 66.60 -59.58 16.57
#